data_d9d6597c924b63462d311a60263dc53d
#
_entry.id   d9d6597c924b63462d311a60263dc53d
#
_cell.length_a   1.000
_cell.length_b   1.000
_cell.length_c   1.000
_cell.angle_alpha   90.00
_cell.angle_beta   90.00
_cell.angle_gamma   90.00
#
_symmetry.space_group_name_H-M   'P 1'
#
loop_
_entity.id
_entity.type
_entity.pdbx_description
1 polymer ?
#
loop_
_entity_poly.entity_id
_entity_poly.type
_entity_poly.pdbx_seq_one_letter_code
_entity_poly.pdbx_strand_id
1 'polypeptide(L)'
;MFFGLGFWNKRLTFEVFLKKDDRWLLHMLCDAEDDAIAEAKHLLITDKTHDVKVVRLRTLANGVGSETVIYEQSRPVRAVKPLTVRTPVGEVALCQRLEDFYTAEGRRTITQVLRDYLQRNNICTSELLHSYSHMRKMQDVQGLINAALHRVAGAQAGISGETPKQRLNLLDGLMGQAQQKARAFAAERGSYPDFKGEDLAGFSNHILDRASLDLHDYVLNSLVTVWLFDFRSLLAKVEALAQLAAVNVENGLVRQVDALLADMLAFADVVQELLAPQPNLGEALMRLGDVVLCRRGAADALVSPAMKQIARLIQEGHLPLSQGALADRLLKEINADKPLDSRDPDRDPALLERLIQTLSGEDGTILGGETTHQSIERRRLRQREAILRAHGLHHIADNLR
;
A
#
# COMPACT_ATOMS: atom_id res chain seq x y z
N MET A 1 80.91 12.20 -2.23
CA MET A 1 79.89 12.58 -3.21
C MET A 1 78.96 11.43 -3.43
N PHE A 2 77.84 11.41 -2.74
CA PHE A 2 76.76 10.46 -3.00
C PHE A 2 75.52 11.26 -3.42
N PHE A 3 75.15 11.13 -4.67
CA PHE A 3 73.93 11.67 -5.22
C PHE A 3 72.78 10.75 -4.76
N GLY A 4 71.94 11.25 -3.87
CA GLY A 4 70.66 10.63 -3.55
C GLY A 4 69.68 10.80 -4.70
N LEU A 5 69.37 9.72 -5.40
CA LEU A 5 68.27 9.65 -6.35
C LEU A 5 66.95 9.76 -5.55
N GLY A 6 66.33 10.92 -5.58
CA GLY A 6 64.98 11.11 -5.06
C GLY A 6 64.00 10.31 -5.89
N PHE A 7 63.43 9.25 -5.31
CA PHE A 7 62.26 8.56 -5.86
C PHE A 7 61.06 9.52 -5.83
N TRP A 8 60.73 10.05 -6.98
CA TRP A 8 59.50 10.80 -7.18
C TRP A 8 58.33 9.82 -7.05
N ASN A 9 57.68 9.81 -5.88
CA ASN A 9 56.52 9.00 -5.62
C ASN A 9 55.36 9.52 -6.47
N LYS A 10 55.07 8.87 -7.61
CA LYS A 10 53.85 9.10 -8.38
C LYS A 10 52.69 8.67 -7.53
N ARG A 11 51.99 9.62 -6.90
CA ARG A 11 50.81 9.31 -6.14
C ARG A 11 49.65 9.06 -7.09
N LEU A 12 49.18 7.83 -7.13
CA LEU A 12 48.01 7.40 -7.86
C LEU A 12 46.90 7.26 -6.82
N THR A 13 45.78 7.94 -7.03
CA THR A 13 44.61 7.90 -6.14
C THR A 13 43.37 7.69 -6.97
N PHE A 14 42.39 6.97 -6.42
CA PHE A 14 41.13 6.69 -7.09
C PHE A 14 39.99 7.31 -6.27
N GLU A 15 39.17 8.14 -6.91
CA GLU A 15 38.06 8.85 -6.34
C GLU A 15 36.75 8.18 -6.75
N VAL A 16 35.96 7.73 -5.79
CA VAL A 16 34.63 7.18 -6.02
C VAL A 16 33.61 8.29 -5.86
N PHE A 17 32.83 8.55 -6.90
CA PHE A 17 31.75 9.53 -6.91
C PHE A 17 30.39 8.84 -7.01
N LEU A 18 29.41 9.38 -6.30
CA LEU A 18 28.00 9.07 -6.47
C LEU A 18 27.25 10.31 -6.97
N LYS A 19 26.20 10.10 -7.78
CA LYS A 19 25.36 11.18 -8.28
C LYS A 19 24.15 11.36 -7.37
N LYS A 20 23.95 12.57 -6.85
CA LYS A 20 22.81 12.96 -6.05
C LYS A 20 22.30 14.33 -6.53
N ASP A 21 20.98 14.45 -6.76
CA ASP A 21 20.34 15.69 -7.22
C ASP A 21 21.07 16.33 -8.43
N ASP A 22 21.43 15.49 -9.41
CA ASP A 22 22.17 15.82 -10.64
C ASP A 22 23.61 16.33 -10.44
N ARG A 23 24.16 16.18 -9.22
CA ARG A 23 25.53 16.56 -8.88
C ARG A 23 26.37 15.36 -8.49
N TRP A 24 27.62 15.33 -8.95
CA TRP A 24 28.60 14.35 -8.54
C TRP A 24 29.19 14.72 -7.18
N LEU A 25 29.04 13.85 -6.20
CA LEU A 25 29.56 14.00 -4.84
C LEU A 25 30.66 12.97 -4.63
N LEU A 26 31.81 13.41 -4.13
CA LEU A 26 32.88 12.51 -3.71
C LEU A 26 32.37 11.68 -2.51
N HIS A 27 32.42 10.35 -2.64
CA HIS A 27 32.05 9.41 -1.61
C HIS A 27 33.27 8.92 -0.83
N MET A 28 34.30 8.46 -1.55
CA MET A 28 35.47 7.87 -0.91
C MET A 28 36.72 8.02 -1.80
N LEU A 29 37.91 8.02 -1.17
CA LEU A 29 39.21 7.92 -1.80
C LEU A 29 39.78 6.51 -1.56
N CYS A 30 40.31 5.88 -2.60
CA CYS A 30 40.97 4.59 -2.57
C CYS A 30 42.39 4.67 -3.12
N ASP A 31 43.25 3.84 -2.56
CA ASP A 31 44.66 3.73 -3.05
C ASP A 31 44.81 2.65 -4.14
N ALA A 32 43.82 1.74 -4.27
CA ALA A 32 43.78 0.70 -5.29
C ALA A 32 42.55 0.84 -6.22
N GLU A 33 42.73 0.52 -7.49
CA GLU A 33 41.70 0.57 -8.53
C GLU A 33 40.56 -0.43 -8.25
N ASP A 34 40.93 -1.65 -7.88
CA ASP A 34 39.96 -2.72 -7.63
C ASP A 34 39.04 -2.41 -6.42
N ASP A 35 39.58 -1.79 -5.39
CA ASP A 35 38.82 -1.38 -4.21
C ASP A 35 37.82 -0.27 -4.55
N ALA A 36 38.24 0.70 -5.36
CA ALA A 36 37.39 1.80 -5.82
C ALA A 36 36.23 1.29 -6.71
N ILE A 37 36.52 0.33 -7.61
CA ILE A 37 35.49 -0.27 -8.47
C ILE A 37 34.56 -1.16 -7.64
N ALA A 38 35.08 -1.91 -6.66
CA ALA A 38 34.26 -2.73 -5.76
C ALA A 38 33.28 -1.88 -4.95
N GLU A 39 33.75 -0.74 -4.39
CA GLU A 39 32.88 0.18 -3.67
C GLU A 39 31.84 0.84 -4.58
N ALA A 40 32.22 1.26 -5.79
CA ALA A 40 31.25 1.80 -6.75
C ALA A 40 30.13 0.79 -7.08
N LYS A 41 30.47 -0.49 -7.28
CA LYS A 41 29.50 -1.57 -7.48
C LYS A 41 28.63 -1.80 -6.23
N HIS A 42 29.23 -1.76 -5.04
CA HIS A 42 28.52 -1.89 -3.77
C HIS A 42 27.48 -0.78 -3.58
N LEU A 43 27.83 0.45 -3.90
CA LEU A 43 26.90 1.59 -3.84
C LEU A 43 25.69 1.43 -4.78
N LEU A 44 25.88 0.84 -5.96
CA LEU A 44 24.78 0.51 -6.86
C LEU A 44 23.89 -0.62 -6.31
N ILE A 45 24.48 -1.65 -5.69
CA ILE A 45 23.71 -2.78 -5.13
C ILE A 45 22.89 -2.37 -3.92
N THR A 46 23.42 -1.51 -3.06
CA THR A 46 22.78 -1.06 -1.82
C THR A 46 21.74 0.05 -2.00
N ASP A 47 21.36 0.37 -3.24
CA ASP A 47 20.36 1.41 -3.58
C ASP A 47 20.71 2.83 -3.06
N LYS A 48 21.98 3.10 -2.73
CA LYS A 48 22.40 4.43 -2.25
C LYS A 48 22.43 5.48 -3.36
N THR A 49 22.63 5.04 -4.61
CA THR A 49 22.66 5.91 -5.80
C THR A 49 22.30 5.14 -7.06
N HIS A 50 21.89 5.87 -8.11
CA HIS A 50 21.64 5.31 -9.44
C HIS A 50 22.84 5.42 -10.37
N ASP A 51 23.74 6.37 -10.12
CA ASP A 51 24.92 6.64 -10.96
C ASP A 51 26.17 6.70 -10.11
N VAL A 52 27.20 5.99 -10.52
CA VAL A 52 28.52 6.01 -9.89
C VAL A 52 29.60 6.20 -10.95
N LYS A 53 30.69 6.86 -10.57
CA LYS A 53 31.92 6.90 -11.39
C LYS A 53 33.15 6.81 -10.50
N VAL A 54 34.20 6.22 -11.04
CA VAL A 54 35.52 6.19 -10.43
C VAL A 54 36.50 6.99 -11.33
N VAL A 55 37.15 7.94 -10.70
CA VAL A 55 38.12 8.81 -11.37
C VAL A 55 39.51 8.47 -10.83
N ARG A 56 40.43 8.15 -11.72
CA ARG A 56 41.84 7.98 -11.41
C ARG A 56 42.53 9.32 -11.44
N LEU A 57 43.09 9.75 -10.32
CA LEU A 57 43.94 10.94 -10.19
C LEU A 57 45.42 10.53 -10.28
N ARG A 58 46.13 11.11 -11.17
CA ARG A 58 47.59 10.93 -11.34
C ARG A 58 48.29 12.27 -11.29
N THR A 59 49.12 12.49 -10.28
CA THR A 59 50.00 13.68 -10.28
C THR A 59 51.18 13.44 -11.16
N LEU A 60 51.32 14.25 -12.20
CA LEU A 60 52.44 14.23 -13.13
C LEU A 60 53.68 14.86 -12.49
N ALA A 61 54.88 14.57 -13.05
CA ALA A 61 56.15 15.07 -12.55
C ALA A 61 56.26 16.61 -12.53
N ASN A 62 55.44 17.31 -13.29
CA ASN A 62 55.34 18.77 -13.32
C ASN A 62 54.34 19.35 -12.32
N GLY A 63 53.79 18.53 -11.42
CA GLY A 63 52.80 18.94 -10.43
C GLY A 63 51.36 19.07 -10.95
N VAL A 64 51.14 18.85 -12.25
CA VAL A 64 49.78 18.91 -12.85
C VAL A 64 49.06 17.60 -12.58
N GLY A 65 47.83 17.67 -12.05
CA GLY A 65 46.94 16.54 -11.88
C GLY A 65 46.30 16.13 -13.21
N SER A 66 46.34 14.83 -13.52
CA SER A 66 45.58 14.26 -14.66
C SER A 66 44.45 13.39 -14.11
N GLU A 67 43.22 13.70 -14.51
CA GLU A 67 41.99 12.97 -14.13
C GLU A 67 41.58 12.08 -15.31
N THR A 68 41.21 10.84 -15.01
CA THR A 68 40.71 9.90 -16.01
C THR A 68 39.56 9.11 -15.40
N VAL A 69 38.38 9.14 -15.99
CA VAL A 69 37.28 8.26 -15.60
C VAL A 69 37.63 6.83 -16.04
N ILE A 70 37.79 5.92 -15.09
CA ILE A 70 38.14 4.52 -15.34
C ILE A 70 36.95 3.57 -15.21
N TYR A 71 35.93 4.01 -14.53
CA TYR A 71 34.69 3.27 -14.38
C TYR A 71 33.52 4.26 -14.26
N GLU A 72 32.47 4.01 -15.01
CA GLU A 72 31.21 4.75 -14.90
C GLU A 72 30.08 3.77 -15.19
N GLN A 73 29.13 3.70 -14.29
CA GLN A 73 27.95 2.84 -14.46
C GLN A 73 26.72 3.54 -13.92
N SER A 74 25.67 3.54 -14.75
CA SER A 74 24.33 3.95 -14.37
C SER A 74 23.47 2.71 -14.19
N ARG A 75 22.78 2.63 -13.09
CA ARG A 75 21.71 1.65 -12.93
C ARG A 75 20.56 2.08 -13.82
N PRO A 76 20.00 1.22 -14.67
CA PRO A 76 18.81 1.60 -15.42
C PRO A 76 17.76 2.02 -14.41
N VAL A 77 17.34 3.28 -14.45
CA VAL A 77 16.19 3.77 -13.67
C VAL A 77 15.06 2.85 -14.02
N ARG A 78 14.60 2.05 -13.06
CA ARG A 78 13.41 1.20 -13.25
C ARG A 78 12.33 2.14 -13.74
N ALA A 79 11.92 1.97 -15.00
CA ALA A 79 10.88 2.81 -15.60
C ALA A 79 9.72 2.84 -14.61
N VAL A 80 9.45 4.00 -14.04
CA VAL A 80 8.37 4.17 -13.07
C VAL A 80 7.12 3.80 -13.83
N LYS A 81 6.52 2.65 -13.50
CA LYS A 81 5.29 2.20 -14.16
C LYS A 81 4.30 3.38 -14.13
N PRO A 82 3.66 3.73 -15.24
CA PRO A 82 2.68 4.81 -15.24
C PRO A 82 1.61 4.55 -14.17
N LEU A 83 1.11 5.60 -13.55
CA LEU A 83 -0.01 5.50 -12.61
C LEU A 83 -1.24 5.04 -13.38
N THR A 84 -1.87 3.98 -12.93
CA THR A 84 -3.06 3.44 -13.55
C THR A 84 -4.28 3.81 -12.72
N VAL A 85 -5.24 4.48 -13.36
CA VAL A 85 -6.57 4.70 -12.79
C VAL A 85 -7.41 3.46 -13.09
N ARG A 86 -7.87 2.78 -12.04
CA ARG A 86 -8.63 1.53 -12.20
C ARG A 86 -10.12 1.82 -12.35
N THR A 87 -10.83 0.94 -13.03
CA THR A 87 -12.30 0.97 -12.99
C THR A 87 -12.73 0.32 -11.67
N PRO A 88 -13.65 0.96 -10.92
CA PRO A 88 -14.18 0.34 -9.71
C PRO A 88 -14.92 -0.96 -10.09
N VAL A 89 -14.81 -1.97 -9.22
CA VAL A 89 -15.41 -3.30 -9.41
C VAL A 89 -16.33 -3.59 -8.24
N GLY A 90 -17.50 -4.16 -8.52
CA GLY A 90 -18.53 -4.45 -7.54
C GLY A 90 -19.42 -3.23 -7.25
N GLU A 91 -19.96 -3.17 -6.05
CA GLU A 91 -20.80 -2.04 -5.62
C GLU A 91 -19.99 -0.75 -5.54
N VAL A 92 -20.49 0.28 -6.21
CA VAL A 92 -19.90 1.61 -6.23
C VAL A 92 -20.80 2.55 -5.43
N ALA A 93 -20.23 3.21 -4.42
CA ALA A 93 -20.99 4.16 -3.60
C ALA A 93 -21.55 5.29 -4.47
N LEU A 94 -22.84 5.57 -4.34
CA LEU A 94 -23.46 6.71 -4.98
C LEU A 94 -23.24 7.96 -4.13
N CYS A 95 -22.26 8.78 -4.49
CA CYS A 95 -21.95 10.01 -3.77
C CYS A 95 -22.84 11.15 -4.27
N GLN A 96 -23.63 11.72 -3.38
CA GLN A 96 -24.51 12.88 -3.67
C GLN A 96 -24.09 14.15 -2.93
N ARG A 97 -23.42 13.98 -1.78
CA ARG A 97 -22.95 15.05 -0.91
C ARG A 97 -21.55 14.76 -0.42
N LEU A 98 -20.89 15.76 0.13
CA LEU A 98 -19.48 15.65 0.56
C LEU A 98 -19.26 14.53 1.60
N GLU A 99 -20.18 14.35 2.53
CA GLU A 99 -20.10 13.35 3.59
C GLU A 99 -19.97 11.93 3.03
N ASP A 100 -20.53 11.67 1.85
CA ASP A 100 -20.49 10.36 1.20
C ASP A 100 -19.05 9.94 0.84
N PHE A 101 -18.12 10.89 0.66
CA PHE A 101 -16.69 10.59 0.44
C PHE A 101 -16.02 10.01 1.69
N TYR A 102 -16.53 10.36 2.88
CA TYR A 102 -15.99 9.91 4.17
C TYR A 102 -16.64 8.64 4.68
N THR A 103 -17.70 8.14 4.04
CA THR A 103 -18.29 6.81 4.37
C THR A 103 -17.32 5.68 4.01
N ALA A 104 -17.50 4.50 4.59
CA ALA A 104 -16.68 3.34 4.27
C ALA A 104 -16.76 2.97 2.78
N GLU A 105 -17.96 3.02 2.19
CA GLU A 105 -18.23 2.72 0.78
C GLU A 105 -17.60 3.75 -0.15
N GLY A 106 -17.70 5.04 0.20
CA GLY A 106 -17.08 6.13 -0.55
C GLY A 106 -15.55 5.99 -0.56
N ARG A 107 -14.93 5.79 0.61
CA ARG A 107 -13.49 5.57 0.73
C ARG A 107 -13.03 4.30 0.00
N ARG A 108 -13.83 3.21 0.06
CA ARG A 108 -13.56 1.97 -0.70
C ARG A 108 -13.49 2.27 -2.20
N THR A 109 -14.47 3.02 -2.74
CA THR A 109 -14.51 3.40 -4.15
C THR A 109 -13.27 4.22 -4.53
N ILE A 110 -12.91 5.23 -3.73
CA ILE A 110 -11.71 6.06 -3.94
C ILE A 110 -10.45 5.20 -3.89
N THR A 111 -10.32 4.30 -2.88
CA THR A 111 -9.19 3.37 -2.76
C THR A 111 -9.05 2.48 -4.00
N GLN A 112 -10.16 1.96 -4.55
CA GLN A 112 -10.10 1.13 -5.76
C GLN A 112 -9.57 1.89 -6.96
N VAL A 113 -10.06 3.11 -7.18
CA VAL A 113 -9.75 3.92 -8.36
C VAL A 113 -8.33 4.50 -8.29
N LEU A 114 -7.90 4.97 -7.12
CA LEU A 114 -6.61 5.63 -6.88
C LEU A 114 -5.55 4.71 -6.27
N ARG A 115 -5.77 3.39 -6.25
CA ARG A 115 -4.90 2.41 -5.57
C ARG A 115 -3.41 2.62 -5.86
N ASP A 116 -3.03 2.72 -7.12
CA ASP A 116 -1.62 2.84 -7.51
C ASP A 116 -0.98 4.14 -7.01
N TYR A 117 -1.75 5.23 -6.94
CA TYR A 117 -1.32 6.50 -6.38
C TYR A 117 -1.13 6.41 -4.87
N LEU A 118 -2.13 5.87 -4.17
CA LEU A 118 -2.13 5.73 -2.71
C LEU A 118 -0.96 4.84 -2.24
N GLN A 119 -0.75 3.68 -2.89
CA GLN A 119 0.36 2.78 -2.57
C GLN A 119 1.73 3.44 -2.78
N ARG A 120 1.93 4.17 -3.90
CA ARG A 120 3.21 4.84 -4.16
C ARG A 120 3.55 5.93 -3.16
N ASN A 121 2.54 6.56 -2.60
CA ASN A 121 2.73 7.63 -1.62
C ASN A 121 2.65 7.12 -0.17
N ASN A 122 2.47 5.81 0.05
CA ASN A 122 2.30 5.20 1.37
C ASN A 122 1.20 5.88 2.20
N ILE A 123 0.07 6.21 1.57
CA ILE A 123 -1.10 6.82 2.21
C ILE A 123 -2.36 6.01 1.93
N CYS A 124 -3.32 6.09 2.83
CA CYS A 124 -4.68 5.58 2.62
C CYS A 124 -5.65 6.68 2.18
N THR A 125 -6.88 6.30 1.84
CA THR A 125 -7.91 7.25 1.40
C THR A 125 -8.30 8.24 2.48
N SER A 126 -8.41 7.80 3.73
CA SER A 126 -8.66 8.73 4.85
C SER A 126 -7.56 9.79 4.98
N GLU A 127 -6.29 9.40 4.88
CA GLU A 127 -5.18 10.36 4.89
C GLU A 127 -5.26 11.34 3.72
N LEU A 128 -5.62 10.87 2.53
CA LEU A 128 -5.81 11.75 1.38
C LEU A 128 -6.90 12.80 1.63
N LEU A 129 -8.08 12.37 2.12
CA LEU A 129 -9.25 13.25 2.32
C LEU A 129 -9.09 14.24 3.48
N HIS A 130 -8.22 13.94 4.46
CA HIS A 130 -7.99 14.78 5.64
C HIS A 130 -6.70 15.62 5.54
N SER A 131 -5.96 15.56 4.42
CA SER A 131 -4.70 16.28 4.23
C SER A 131 -4.71 17.13 2.96
N TYR A 132 -4.71 18.44 3.14
CA TYR A 132 -4.60 19.38 2.02
C TYR A 132 -3.30 19.19 1.21
N SER A 133 -2.19 18.90 1.87
CA SER A 133 -0.91 18.67 1.20
C SER A 133 -0.93 17.43 0.29
N HIS A 134 -1.59 16.35 0.71
CA HIS A 134 -1.76 15.15 -0.12
C HIS A 134 -2.73 15.37 -1.27
N MET A 135 -3.84 16.06 -1.03
CA MET A 135 -4.77 16.43 -2.10
C MET A 135 -4.12 17.31 -3.17
N ARG A 136 -3.31 18.29 -2.75
CA ARG A 136 -2.56 19.13 -3.67
C ARG A 136 -1.55 18.34 -4.49
N LYS A 137 -0.74 17.49 -3.84
CA LYS A 137 0.19 16.59 -4.55
C LYS A 137 -0.51 15.70 -5.57
N MET A 138 -1.72 15.23 -5.25
CA MET A 138 -2.52 14.45 -6.20
C MET A 138 -2.97 15.29 -7.41
N GLN A 139 -3.30 16.55 -7.22
CA GLN A 139 -3.66 17.47 -8.30
C GLN A 139 -2.50 17.78 -9.24
N ASP A 140 -1.28 17.82 -8.70
CA ASP A 140 -0.05 18.04 -9.48
C ASP A 140 0.26 16.87 -10.43
N VAL A 141 -0.39 15.72 -10.24
CA VAL A 141 -0.30 14.57 -11.16
C VAL A 141 -1.26 14.77 -12.33
N GLN A 142 -0.68 15.09 -13.49
CA GLN A 142 -1.44 15.41 -14.70
C GLN A 142 -2.49 14.34 -15.05
N GLY A 143 -3.75 14.76 -15.14
CA GLY A 143 -4.86 13.92 -15.60
C GLY A 143 -5.35 12.86 -14.61
N LEU A 144 -4.72 12.67 -13.45
CA LEU A 144 -5.06 11.60 -12.50
C LEU A 144 -6.49 11.77 -11.96
N ILE A 145 -6.80 12.95 -11.43
CA ILE A 145 -8.12 13.24 -10.85
C ILE A 145 -9.21 13.16 -11.91
N ASN A 146 -9.00 13.78 -13.06
CA ASN A 146 -9.98 13.73 -14.14
C ASN A 146 -10.27 12.30 -14.58
N ALA A 147 -9.24 11.48 -14.77
CA ALA A 147 -9.42 10.07 -15.12
C ALA A 147 -10.18 9.30 -14.03
N ALA A 148 -9.89 9.56 -12.74
CA ALA A 148 -10.58 8.95 -11.60
C ALA A 148 -12.05 9.34 -11.58
N LEU A 149 -12.35 10.64 -11.68
CA LEU A 149 -13.72 11.15 -11.69
C LEU A 149 -14.54 10.59 -12.86
N HIS A 150 -13.96 10.50 -14.07
CA HIS A 150 -14.62 9.88 -15.22
C HIS A 150 -14.96 8.41 -14.98
N ARG A 151 -14.06 7.63 -14.36
CA ARG A 151 -14.30 6.20 -14.07
C ARG A 151 -15.45 6.04 -13.06
N VAL A 152 -15.43 6.84 -11.99
CA VAL A 152 -16.48 6.78 -10.96
C VAL A 152 -17.81 7.28 -11.51
N ALA A 153 -17.82 8.39 -12.25
CA ALA A 153 -19.03 8.95 -12.86
C ALA A 153 -19.70 7.96 -13.82
N GLY A 154 -18.91 7.27 -14.65
CA GLY A 154 -19.41 6.22 -15.53
C GLY A 154 -20.07 5.07 -14.78
N ALA A 155 -19.44 4.60 -13.68
CA ALA A 155 -20.00 3.54 -12.84
C ALA A 155 -21.27 3.98 -12.07
N GLN A 156 -21.27 5.17 -11.53
CA GLN A 156 -22.43 5.71 -10.78
C GLN A 156 -23.61 6.06 -11.67
N ALA A 157 -23.39 6.48 -12.92
CA ALA A 157 -24.45 6.80 -13.87
C ALA A 157 -25.39 5.60 -14.13
N GLY A 158 -24.84 4.39 -14.17
CA GLY A 158 -25.64 3.16 -14.31
C GLY A 158 -26.55 2.86 -13.11
N ILE A 159 -26.25 3.43 -11.94
CA ILE A 159 -27.00 3.21 -10.70
C ILE A 159 -27.99 4.36 -10.47
N SER A 160 -27.58 5.60 -10.72
CA SER A 160 -28.37 6.81 -10.41
C SER A 160 -29.45 7.14 -11.44
N GLY A 161 -29.35 6.59 -12.65
CA GLY A 161 -30.20 6.99 -13.79
C GLY A 161 -29.81 8.34 -14.41
N GLU A 162 -28.75 8.98 -13.91
CA GLU A 162 -28.22 10.23 -14.47
C GLU A 162 -27.23 9.94 -15.61
N THR A 163 -26.97 10.97 -16.43
CA THR A 163 -25.93 10.85 -17.45
C THR A 163 -24.53 10.89 -16.83
N PRO A 164 -23.51 10.21 -17.42
CA PRO A 164 -22.13 10.29 -16.94
C PRO A 164 -21.60 11.73 -16.81
N LYS A 165 -22.06 12.65 -17.66
CA LYS A 165 -21.69 14.06 -17.60
C LYS A 165 -22.25 14.78 -16.36
N GLN A 166 -23.52 14.52 -16.02
CA GLN A 166 -24.14 15.06 -14.80
C GLN A 166 -23.42 14.57 -13.55
N ARG A 167 -23.15 13.24 -13.49
CA ARG A 167 -22.40 12.64 -12.38
C ARG A 167 -20.97 13.20 -12.28
N LEU A 168 -20.29 13.38 -13.40
CA LEU A 168 -18.96 13.97 -13.43
C LEU A 168 -18.94 15.37 -12.83
N ASN A 169 -19.86 16.24 -13.26
CA ASN A 169 -19.95 17.60 -12.75
C ASN A 169 -20.23 17.63 -11.23
N LEU A 170 -21.11 16.75 -10.74
CA LEU A 170 -21.39 16.65 -9.31
C LEU A 170 -20.15 16.18 -8.53
N LEU A 171 -19.50 15.12 -8.97
CA LEU A 171 -18.31 14.57 -8.30
C LEU A 171 -17.14 15.56 -8.31
N ASP A 172 -16.95 16.31 -9.39
CA ASP A 172 -15.94 17.38 -9.46
C ASP A 172 -16.21 18.47 -8.44
N GLY A 173 -17.48 18.91 -8.33
CA GLY A 173 -17.90 19.85 -7.29
C GLY A 173 -17.67 19.33 -5.87
N LEU A 174 -17.97 18.05 -5.59
CA LEU A 174 -17.73 17.42 -4.29
C LEU A 174 -16.23 17.31 -3.98
N MET A 175 -15.40 17.01 -4.99
CA MET A 175 -13.95 16.97 -4.83
C MET A 175 -13.40 18.36 -4.48
N GLY A 176 -13.91 19.42 -5.13
CA GLY A 176 -13.58 20.80 -4.78
C GLY A 176 -13.96 21.15 -3.33
N GLN A 177 -15.14 20.73 -2.87
CA GLN A 177 -15.56 20.91 -1.47
C GLN A 177 -14.66 20.15 -0.49
N ALA A 178 -14.29 18.89 -0.78
CA ALA A 178 -13.37 18.11 0.04
C ALA A 178 -12.02 18.83 0.19
N GLN A 179 -11.49 19.35 -0.91
CA GLN A 179 -10.24 20.09 -0.92
C GLN A 179 -10.35 21.40 -0.12
N GLN A 180 -11.45 22.13 -0.24
CA GLN A 180 -11.68 23.36 0.51
C GLN A 180 -11.77 23.07 2.01
N LYS A 181 -12.45 21.99 2.42
CA LYS A 181 -12.52 21.53 3.82
C LYS A 181 -11.13 21.19 4.37
N ALA A 182 -10.32 20.44 3.62
CA ALA A 182 -8.94 20.11 4.02
C ALA A 182 -8.04 21.36 4.09
N ARG A 183 -8.23 22.34 3.19
CA ARG A 183 -7.51 23.63 3.22
C ARG A 183 -7.89 24.48 4.42
N ALA A 184 -9.19 24.53 4.78
CA ALA A 184 -9.66 25.26 5.97
C ALA A 184 -9.03 24.68 7.24
N PHE A 185 -9.07 23.36 7.41
CA PHE A 185 -8.39 22.68 8.52
C PHE A 185 -6.88 22.98 8.55
N ALA A 186 -6.21 22.92 7.40
CA ALA A 186 -4.77 23.19 7.33
C ALA A 186 -4.41 24.63 7.77
N ALA A 187 -5.27 25.60 7.51
CA ALA A 187 -5.10 26.99 7.96
C ALA A 187 -5.27 27.14 9.47
N GLU A 188 -6.14 26.34 10.09
CA GLU A 188 -6.44 26.34 11.53
C GLU A 188 -5.61 25.34 12.33
N ARG A 189 -4.79 24.51 11.68
CA ARG A 189 -4.06 23.41 12.30
C ARG A 189 -3.27 23.84 13.55
N GLY A 190 -2.68 25.02 13.54
CA GLY A 190 -1.90 25.56 14.66
C GLY A 190 -2.71 25.87 15.92
N SER A 191 -4.05 25.93 15.83
CA SER A 191 -4.94 26.14 16.99
C SER A 191 -5.23 24.85 17.77
N TYR A 192 -4.90 23.68 17.19
CA TYR A 192 -5.12 22.37 17.80
C TYR A 192 -3.81 21.77 18.32
N PRO A 193 -3.85 20.98 19.41
CA PRO A 193 -2.68 20.28 19.93
C PRO A 193 -2.21 19.19 18.96
N ASP A 194 -0.96 18.74 19.12
CA ASP A 194 -0.44 17.57 18.40
C ASP A 194 -0.91 16.29 19.10
N PHE A 195 -1.48 15.38 18.31
CA PHE A 195 -1.76 14.02 18.78
C PHE A 195 -0.44 13.25 18.96
N LYS A 196 -0.30 12.49 20.05
CA LYS A 196 0.92 11.74 20.39
C LYS A 196 0.78 10.23 20.23
N GLY A 197 -0.41 9.75 19.79
CA GLY A 197 -0.64 8.33 19.55
C GLY A 197 -1.00 7.52 20.81
N GLU A 198 -1.50 8.17 21.85
CA GLU A 198 -1.82 7.51 23.12
C GLU A 198 -3.31 7.64 23.47
N ASP A 199 -3.67 8.50 24.40
CA ASP A 199 -5.04 8.68 24.87
C ASP A 199 -5.89 9.44 23.85
N LEU A 200 -6.62 8.69 23.00
CA LEU A 200 -7.53 9.26 22.01
C LEU A 200 -8.75 9.92 22.65
N ALA A 201 -9.22 9.41 23.80
CA ALA A 201 -10.39 9.95 24.49
C ALA A 201 -10.10 11.31 25.14
N GLY A 202 -9.02 11.41 25.91
CA GLY A 202 -8.59 12.69 26.47
C GLY A 202 -8.28 13.69 25.38
N PHE A 203 -7.65 13.26 24.27
CA PHE A 203 -7.37 14.11 23.12
C PHE A 203 -8.65 14.58 22.42
N SER A 204 -9.63 13.71 22.22
CA SER A 204 -10.94 14.03 21.65
C SER A 204 -11.67 15.10 22.48
N ASN A 205 -11.64 14.99 23.81
CA ASN A 205 -12.24 15.98 24.71
C ASN A 205 -11.59 17.36 24.55
N HIS A 206 -10.28 17.43 24.41
CA HIS A 206 -9.58 18.72 24.14
C HIS A 206 -9.97 19.35 22.79
N ILE A 207 -10.36 18.54 21.80
CA ILE A 207 -10.86 19.05 20.53
C ILE A 207 -12.28 19.60 20.67
N LEU A 208 -13.15 18.98 21.49
CA LEU A 208 -14.53 19.42 21.73
C LEU A 208 -14.58 20.85 22.31
N ASP A 209 -13.58 21.24 23.08
CA ASP A 209 -13.48 22.59 23.63
C ASP A 209 -13.18 23.67 22.55
N ARG A 210 -12.79 23.27 21.33
CA ARG A 210 -12.28 24.17 20.29
C ARG A 210 -12.97 24.02 18.95
N ALA A 211 -13.53 22.88 18.61
CA ALA A 211 -14.25 22.60 17.38
C ALA A 211 -15.75 22.49 17.64
N SER A 212 -16.56 22.93 16.69
CA SER A 212 -18.00 22.63 16.73
C SER A 212 -18.22 21.12 16.63
N LEU A 213 -19.32 20.63 17.21
CA LEU A 213 -19.68 19.20 17.17
C LEU A 213 -19.71 18.64 15.75
N ASP A 214 -20.20 19.41 14.78
CA ASP A 214 -20.27 19.01 13.36
C ASP A 214 -18.91 18.81 12.71
N LEU A 215 -17.86 19.44 13.24
CA LEU A 215 -16.50 19.35 12.71
C LEU A 215 -15.59 18.43 13.54
N HIS A 216 -16.04 18.03 14.73
CA HIS A 216 -15.24 17.29 15.68
C HIS A 216 -14.58 16.05 15.07
N ASP A 217 -15.36 15.16 14.48
CA ASP A 217 -14.84 13.90 13.90
C ASP A 217 -13.88 14.16 12.75
N TYR A 218 -14.14 15.18 11.93
CA TYR A 218 -13.25 15.56 10.86
C TYR A 218 -11.91 16.09 11.39
N VAL A 219 -11.94 16.96 12.41
CA VAL A 219 -10.74 17.51 13.04
C VAL A 219 -9.95 16.41 13.72
N LEU A 220 -10.61 15.53 14.49
CA LEU A 220 -9.97 14.39 15.15
C LEU A 220 -9.25 13.50 14.13
N ASN A 221 -9.94 13.08 13.07
CA ASN A 221 -9.36 12.25 12.01
C ASN A 221 -8.21 12.95 11.29
N SER A 222 -8.32 14.28 11.08
CA SER A 222 -7.25 15.06 10.47
C SER A 222 -6.00 15.12 11.35
N LEU A 223 -6.16 15.24 12.67
CA LEU A 223 -5.04 15.26 13.62
C LEU A 223 -4.38 13.88 13.77
N VAL A 224 -5.17 12.80 13.79
CA VAL A 224 -4.64 11.43 13.73
C VAL A 224 -3.90 11.19 12.41
N THR A 225 -4.42 11.69 11.30
CA THR A 225 -3.75 11.64 9.98
C THR A 225 -2.39 12.36 10.01
N VAL A 226 -2.30 13.53 10.65
CA VAL A 226 -1.02 14.26 10.79
C VAL A 226 -0.02 13.43 11.60
N TRP A 227 -0.44 12.78 12.67
CA TRP A 227 0.42 11.86 13.43
C TRP A 227 0.90 10.68 12.58
N LEU A 228 0.06 10.14 11.69
CA LEU A 228 0.45 9.04 10.80
C LEU A 228 1.55 9.42 9.80
N PHE A 229 1.81 10.71 9.55
CA PHE A 229 2.90 11.14 8.66
C PHE A 229 4.30 10.83 9.22
N ASP A 230 4.42 10.58 10.52
CA ASP A 230 5.69 10.17 11.15
C ASP A 230 6.11 8.74 10.75
N PHE A 231 5.19 7.95 10.23
CA PHE A 231 5.42 6.56 9.81
C PHE A 231 5.66 6.45 8.29
N ARG A 232 6.75 5.79 7.91
CA ARG A 232 7.22 5.74 6.51
C ARG A 232 6.50 4.73 5.63
N SER A 233 5.86 3.72 6.21
CA SER A 233 5.17 2.66 5.45
C SER A 233 3.75 2.45 5.94
N LEU A 234 2.89 1.91 5.06
CA LEU A 234 1.52 1.52 5.46
C LEU A 234 1.53 0.47 6.57
N LEU A 235 2.47 -0.48 6.55
CA LEU A 235 2.60 -1.48 7.61
C LEU A 235 2.88 -0.83 8.97
N ALA A 236 3.85 0.08 9.06
CA ALA A 236 4.17 0.77 10.31
C ALA A 236 2.98 1.60 10.84
N LYS A 237 2.18 2.19 9.94
CA LYS A 237 0.92 2.87 10.30
C LYS A 237 -0.12 1.91 10.86
N VAL A 238 -0.28 0.73 10.25
CA VAL A 238 -1.18 -0.31 10.73
C VAL A 238 -0.75 -0.81 12.11
N GLU A 239 0.54 -1.02 12.34
CA GLU A 239 1.08 -1.42 13.63
C GLU A 239 0.77 -0.39 14.72
N ALA A 240 0.99 0.90 14.43
CA ALA A 240 0.69 2.00 15.32
C ALA A 240 -0.82 2.12 15.61
N LEU A 241 -1.66 2.00 14.56
CA LEU A 241 -3.12 2.05 14.71
C LEU A 241 -3.68 0.83 15.46
N ALA A 242 -3.11 -0.36 15.28
CA ALA A 242 -3.52 -1.56 16.03
C ALA A 242 -3.24 -1.40 17.53
N GLN A 243 -2.11 -0.79 17.90
CA GLN A 243 -1.80 -0.45 19.29
C GLN A 243 -2.76 0.62 19.83
N LEU A 244 -3.00 1.68 19.05
CA LEU A 244 -3.93 2.74 19.41
C LEU A 244 -5.35 2.20 19.60
N ALA A 245 -5.82 1.30 18.73
CA ALA A 245 -7.13 0.66 18.87
C ALA A 245 -7.23 -0.12 20.18
N ALA A 246 -6.20 -0.89 20.53
CA ALA A 246 -6.19 -1.75 21.73
C ALA A 246 -6.35 -0.97 23.03
N VAL A 247 -5.73 0.22 23.14
CA VAL A 247 -5.81 1.05 24.36
C VAL A 247 -7.06 1.93 24.41
N ASN A 248 -7.83 2.02 23.31
CA ASN A 248 -8.98 2.90 23.19
C ASN A 248 -10.32 2.14 22.99
N VAL A 249 -10.37 0.86 23.27
CA VAL A 249 -11.58 0.03 23.13
C VAL A 249 -12.75 0.54 23.97
N GLU A 250 -12.50 0.86 25.23
CA GLU A 250 -13.55 1.18 26.21
C GLU A 250 -14.24 2.54 25.96
N ASN A 251 -13.59 3.47 25.25
CA ASN A 251 -14.08 4.84 25.08
C ASN A 251 -14.89 5.07 23.79
N GLY A 252 -15.14 4.03 23.00
CA GLY A 252 -15.96 4.09 21.79
C GLY A 252 -15.32 4.80 20.58
N LEU A 253 -14.10 5.36 20.73
CA LEU A 253 -13.38 6.04 19.67
C LEU A 253 -12.60 5.07 18.76
N VAL A 254 -12.61 3.80 19.09
CA VAL A 254 -12.03 2.73 18.26
C VAL A 254 -12.60 2.74 16.84
N ARG A 255 -13.80 3.27 16.61
CA ARG A 255 -14.42 3.41 15.28
C ARG A 255 -13.63 4.30 14.34
N GLN A 256 -13.04 5.39 14.82
CA GLN A 256 -12.19 6.27 14.01
C GLN A 256 -10.91 5.53 13.60
N VAL A 257 -10.32 4.78 14.52
CA VAL A 257 -9.15 3.93 14.26
C VAL A 257 -9.49 2.80 13.29
N ASP A 258 -10.65 2.16 13.46
CA ASP A 258 -11.13 1.09 12.57
C ASP A 258 -11.29 1.57 11.13
N ALA A 259 -11.80 2.78 10.93
CA ALA A 259 -11.91 3.37 9.60
C ALA A 259 -10.56 3.52 8.88
N LEU A 260 -9.52 3.97 9.60
CA LEU A 260 -8.15 4.10 9.08
C LEU A 260 -7.50 2.73 8.82
N LEU A 261 -7.67 1.80 9.76
CA LEU A 261 -7.20 0.41 9.60
C LEU A 261 -7.82 -0.26 8.38
N ALA A 262 -9.15 -0.16 8.21
CA ALA A 262 -9.87 -0.73 7.09
C ALA A 262 -9.36 -0.22 5.74
N ASP A 263 -9.10 1.09 5.62
CA ASP A 263 -8.55 1.69 4.40
C ASP A 263 -7.15 1.11 4.06
N MET A 264 -6.31 0.85 5.07
CA MET A 264 -4.96 0.30 4.88
C MET A 264 -4.99 -1.21 4.63
N LEU A 265 -5.88 -1.95 5.30
CA LEU A 265 -6.07 -3.39 5.09
C LEU A 265 -6.68 -3.73 3.71
N ALA A 266 -7.22 -2.75 3.00
CA ALA A 266 -7.62 -2.91 1.60
C ALA A 266 -6.44 -3.17 0.66
N PHE A 267 -5.18 -2.87 1.06
CA PHE A 267 -3.97 -3.10 0.26
C PHE A 267 -3.44 -4.53 0.45
N ALA A 268 -3.22 -5.23 -0.66
CA ALA A 268 -2.77 -6.63 -0.64
C ALA A 268 -1.41 -6.80 0.05
N ASP A 269 -0.48 -5.90 -0.24
CA ASP A 269 0.89 -5.94 0.27
C ASP A 269 0.89 -5.84 1.80
N VAL A 270 0.06 -4.94 2.35
CA VAL A 270 -0.09 -4.77 3.81
C VAL A 270 -0.60 -6.06 4.46
N VAL A 271 -1.66 -6.66 3.89
CA VAL A 271 -2.21 -7.92 4.43
C VAL A 271 -1.21 -9.07 4.29
N GLN A 272 -0.48 -9.13 3.18
CA GLN A 272 0.56 -10.15 2.97
C GLN A 272 1.70 -10.02 3.99
N GLU A 273 2.17 -8.82 4.26
CA GLU A 273 3.20 -8.56 5.28
C GLU A 273 2.70 -8.89 6.68
N LEU A 274 1.45 -8.55 7.02
CA LEU A 274 0.83 -8.86 8.31
C LEU A 274 0.63 -10.35 8.53
N LEU A 275 0.31 -11.13 7.50
CA LEU A 275 0.18 -12.58 7.58
C LEU A 275 1.54 -13.29 7.71
N ALA A 276 2.64 -12.59 7.46
CA ALA A 276 3.99 -13.13 7.31
C ALA A 276 4.08 -14.15 6.15
N PRO A 277 5.28 -14.66 5.79
CA PRO A 277 5.40 -15.62 4.71
C PRO A 277 4.58 -16.88 4.96
N GLN A 278 3.71 -17.21 4.02
CA GLN A 278 2.91 -18.43 4.01
C GLN A 278 3.46 -19.40 2.94
N PRO A 279 3.28 -20.72 3.11
CA PRO A 279 3.75 -21.71 2.13
C PRO A 279 3.21 -21.46 0.72
N ASN A 280 1.94 -21.09 0.59
CA ASN A 280 1.24 -20.79 -0.66
C ASN A 280 0.05 -19.87 -0.44
N LEU A 281 -0.63 -19.48 -1.52
CA LEU A 281 -1.81 -18.60 -1.46
C LEU A 281 -2.98 -19.28 -0.73
N GLY A 282 -3.18 -20.59 -0.92
CA GLY A 282 -4.25 -21.33 -0.24
C GLY A 282 -4.16 -21.25 1.29
N GLU A 283 -2.96 -21.48 1.85
CA GLU A 283 -2.72 -21.35 3.29
C GLU A 283 -2.91 -19.90 3.78
N ALA A 284 -2.48 -18.91 3.00
CA ALA A 284 -2.70 -17.50 3.32
C ALA A 284 -4.20 -17.15 3.39
N LEU A 285 -4.99 -17.64 2.43
CA LEU A 285 -6.44 -17.41 2.38
C LEU A 285 -7.17 -18.12 3.50
N MET A 286 -6.79 -19.35 3.85
CA MET A 286 -7.34 -20.06 5.01
C MET A 286 -7.06 -19.31 6.30
N ARG A 287 -5.82 -18.85 6.50
CA ARG A 287 -5.45 -18.06 7.67
C ARG A 287 -6.25 -16.75 7.77
N LEU A 288 -6.44 -16.07 6.62
CA LEU A 288 -7.25 -14.87 6.56
C LEU A 288 -8.74 -15.17 6.82
N GLY A 289 -9.25 -16.29 6.30
CA GLY A 289 -10.61 -16.79 6.55
C GLY A 289 -10.88 -17.05 8.04
N ASP A 290 -9.93 -17.66 8.74
CA ASP A 290 -10.02 -17.90 10.19
C ASP A 290 -10.17 -16.58 10.97
N VAL A 291 -9.43 -15.54 10.59
CA VAL A 291 -9.55 -14.20 11.21
C VAL A 291 -10.90 -13.57 10.91
N VAL A 292 -11.31 -13.55 9.65
CA VAL A 292 -12.58 -12.93 9.21
C VAL A 292 -13.80 -13.60 9.84
N LEU A 293 -13.75 -14.94 9.98
CA LEU A 293 -14.84 -15.73 10.58
C LEU A 293 -14.72 -15.85 12.11
N CYS A 294 -13.81 -15.12 12.74
CA CYS A 294 -13.60 -15.13 14.19
C CYS A 294 -13.37 -16.54 14.75
N ARG A 295 -12.66 -17.40 14.02
CA ARG A 295 -12.39 -18.78 14.44
C ARG A 295 -11.61 -18.80 15.74
N ARG A 296 -11.96 -19.73 16.64
CA ARG A 296 -11.29 -19.90 17.93
C ARG A 296 -9.79 -20.19 17.71
N GLY A 297 -8.90 -19.43 18.37
CA GLY A 297 -7.46 -19.57 18.23
C GLY A 297 -6.86 -18.96 16.97
N ALA A 298 -7.65 -18.33 16.09
CA ALA A 298 -7.15 -17.67 14.87
C ALA A 298 -6.04 -16.66 15.19
N ALA A 299 -6.22 -15.82 16.20
CA ALA A 299 -5.23 -14.83 16.61
C ALA A 299 -3.91 -15.47 17.08
N ASP A 300 -3.98 -16.57 17.82
CA ASP A 300 -2.78 -17.22 18.37
C ASP A 300 -1.93 -17.91 17.30
N ALA A 301 -2.55 -18.32 16.21
CA ALA A 301 -1.88 -18.92 15.06
C ALA A 301 -1.14 -17.91 14.16
N LEU A 302 -1.32 -16.61 14.36
CA LEU A 302 -0.63 -15.55 13.61
C LEU A 302 0.78 -15.30 14.17
N VAL A 303 1.66 -14.76 13.34
CA VAL A 303 3.04 -14.40 13.74
C VAL A 303 3.14 -12.93 14.09
N SER A 304 2.59 -12.05 13.23
CA SER A 304 2.65 -10.60 13.41
C SER A 304 1.89 -10.16 14.68
N PRO A 305 2.53 -9.41 15.59
CA PRO A 305 1.86 -8.86 16.77
C PRO A 305 0.66 -7.96 16.41
N ALA A 306 0.81 -7.11 15.39
CA ALA A 306 -0.26 -6.25 14.91
C ALA A 306 -1.45 -7.05 14.39
N MET A 307 -1.20 -8.09 13.57
CA MET A 307 -2.28 -8.94 13.06
C MET A 307 -2.96 -9.73 14.17
N LYS A 308 -2.22 -10.20 15.18
CA LYS A 308 -2.81 -10.81 16.39
C LYS A 308 -3.76 -9.86 17.10
N GLN A 309 -3.33 -8.62 17.29
CA GLN A 309 -4.12 -7.58 17.95
C GLN A 309 -5.38 -7.25 17.15
N ILE A 310 -5.25 -7.05 15.84
CA ILE A 310 -6.39 -6.81 14.93
C ILE A 310 -7.38 -7.99 14.99
N ALA A 311 -6.87 -9.23 14.91
CA ALA A 311 -7.73 -10.44 14.97
C ALA A 311 -8.50 -10.55 16.28
N ARG A 312 -7.89 -10.23 17.42
CA ARG A 312 -8.58 -10.21 18.74
C ARG A 312 -9.67 -9.14 18.78
N LEU A 313 -9.34 -7.92 18.34
CA LEU A 313 -10.31 -6.82 18.30
C LEU A 313 -11.47 -7.09 17.33
N ILE A 314 -11.23 -7.79 16.23
CA ILE A 314 -12.28 -8.27 15.32
C ILE A 314 -13.16 -9.31 16.04
N GLN A 315 -12.55 -10.28 16.71
CA GLN A 315 -13.28 -11.32 17.45
C GLN A 315 -14.15 -10.74 18.57
N GLU A 316 -13.71 -9.64 19.18
CA GLU A 316 -14.45 -8.88 20.21
C GLU A 316 -15.50 -7.94 19.61
N GLY A 317 -15.59 -7.81 18.28
CA GLY A 317 -16.55 -6.96 17.57
C GLY A 317 -16.18 -5.47 17.50
N HIS A 318 -14.95 -5.11 17.84
CA HIS A 318 -14.53 -3.71 17.91
C HIS A 318 -14.09 -3.12 16.55
N LEU A 319 -13.72 -3.97 15.57
CA LEU A 319 -13.20 -3.56 14.26
C LEU A 319 -14.03 -4.11 13.08
N PRO A 320 -15.33 -3.77 12.97
CA PRO A 320 -16.20 -4.30 11.91
C PRO A 320 -15.81 -3.84 10.50
N LEU A 321 -15.29 -2.60 10.33
CA LEU A 321 -14.83 -2.11 9.02
C LEU A 321 -13.55 -2.83 8.57
N SER A 322 -12.62 -3.06 9.48
CA SER A 322 -11.40 -3.84 9.23
C SER A 322 -11.72 -5.28 8.89
N GLN A 323 -12.66 -5.91 9.60
CA GLN A 323 -13.16 -7.26 9.29
C GLN A 323 -13.72 -7.31 7.86
N GLY A 324 -14.57 -6.33 7.50
CA GLY A 324 -15.13 -6.20 6.16
C GLY A 324 -14.05 -6.02 5.08
N ALA A 325 -13.04 -5.18 5.33
CA ALA A 325 -11.93 -4.97 4.40
C ALA A 325 -11.10 -6.25 4.16
N LEU A 326 -10.86 -7.03 5.22
CA LEU A 326 -10.20 -8.33 5.12
C LEU A 326 -11.05 -9.37 4.38
N ALA A 327 -12.37 -9.38 4.62
CA ALA A 327 -13.32 -10.22 3.89
C ALA A 327 -13.33 -9.89 2.40
N ASP A 328 -13.43 -8.62 2.03
CA ASP A 328 -13.35 -8.17 0.64
C ASP A 328 -12.02 -8.57 -0.02
N ARG A 329 -10.93 -8.48 0.72
CA ARG A 329 -9.61 -8.89 0.23
C ARG A 329 -9.56 -10.39 -0.04
N LEU A 330 -10.06 -11.20 0.89
CA LEU A 330 -10.19 -12.65 0.77
C LEU A 330 -11.02 -13.04 -0.46
N LEU A 331 -12.22 -12.49 -0.59
CA LEU A 331 -13.13 -12.77 -1.70
C LEU A 331 -12.50 -12.37 -3.05
N LYS A 332 -11.79 -11.27 -3.09
CA LYS A 332 -11.08 -10.81 -4.29
C LYS A 332 -10.00 -11.80 -4.74
N GLU A 333 -9.24 -12.39 -3.81
CA GLU A 333 -8.21 -13.39 -4.16
C GLU A 333 -8.83 -14.74 -4.54
N ILE A 334 -9.95 -15.13 -3.94
CA ILE A 334 -10.70 -16.32 -4.35
C ILE A 334 -11.20 -16.16 -5.79
N ASN A 335 -11.65 -14.96 -6.15
CA ASN A 335 -12.13 -14.63 -7.49
C ASN A 335 -11.00 -14.50 -8.54
N ALA A 336 -9.75 -14.33 -8.09
CA ALA A 336 -8.62 -14.18 -9.01
C ALA A 336 -8.26 -15.50 -9.70
N ASP A 337 -7.71 -15.42 -10.92
CA ASP A 337 -7.31 -16.58 -11.72
C ASP A 337 -5.96 -17.20 -11.31
N LYS A 338 -5.41 -16.82 -10.15
CA LYS A 338 -4.14 -17.32 -9.68
C LYS A 338 -4.28 -18.72 -9.07
N PRO A 339 -3.32 -19.64 -9.29
CA PRO A 339 -3.29 -20.93 -8.59
C PRO A 339 -3.17 -20.70 -7.07
N LEU A 340 -3.74 -21.61 -6.29
CA LEU A 340 -3.62 -21.60 -4.82
C LEU A 340 -2.21 -22.01 -4.38
N ASP A 341 -1.55 -22.86 -5.14
CA ASP A 341 -0.13 -23.16 -5.01
C ASP A 341 0.57 -22.98 -6.37
N SER A 342 1.32 -21.90 -6.54
CA SER A 342 2.05 -21.65 -7.78
C SER A 342 3.27 -22.55 -7.98
N ARG A 343 3.75 -23.24 -6.93
CA ARG A 343 4.90 -24.14 -6.96
C ARG A 343 4.48 -25.58 -7.25
N ASP A 344 3.29 -25.96 -6.83
CA ASP A 344 2.74 -27.30 -7.00
C ASP A 344 1.23 -27.20 -7.34
N PRO A 345 0.88 -26.92 -8.62
CA PRO A 345 -0.51 -26.79 -9.05
C PRO A 345 -1.35 -28.06 -8.84
N ASP A 346 -0.73 -29.24 -8.72
CA ASP A 346 -1.44 -30.50 -8.49
C ASP A 346 -2.08 -30.55 -7.10
N ARG A 347 -1.65 -29.71 -6.18
CA ARG A 347 -2.25 -29.55 -4.85
C ARG A 347 -3.46 -28.62 -4.84
N ASP A 348 -3.67 -27.84 -5.87
CA ASP A 348 -4.74 -26.85 -5.93
C ASP A 348 -6.13 -27.43 -5.59
N PRO A 349 -6.56 -28.61 -6.10
CA PRO A 349 -7.85 -29.19 -5.75
C PRO A 349 -8.01 -29.46 -4.25
N ALA A 350 -7.00 -30.06 -3.61
CA ALA A 350 -7.04 -30.34 -2.18
C ALA A 350 -7.03 -29.07 -1.35
N LEU A 351 -6.26 -28.05 -1.76
CA LEU A 351 -6.23 -26.74 -1.12
C LEU A 351 -7.57 -26.02 -1.26
N LEU A 352 -8.24 -26.13 -2.41
CA LEU A 352 -9.55 -25.54 -2.65
C LEU A 352 -10.60 -26.15 -1.72
N GLU A 353 -10.64 -27.48 -1.57
CA GLU A 353 -11.58 -28.14 -0.66
C GLU A 353 -11.35 -27.73 0.81
N ARG A 354 -10.10 -27.66 1.25
CA ARG A 354 -9.77 -27.14 2.59
C ARG A 354 -10.18 -25.69 2.77
N LEU A 355 -9.97 -24.85 1.76
CA LEU A 355 -10.39 -23.45 1.77
C LEU A 355 -11.90 -23.33 1.89
N ILE A 356 -12.66 -24.13 1.13
CA ILE A 356 -14.13 -24.18 1.22
C ILE A 356 -14.58 -24.55 2.65
N GLN A 357 -13.97 -25.56 3.25
CA GLN A 357 -14.24 -25.94 4.65
C GLN A 357 -13.96 -24.81 5.62
N THR A 358 -12.84 -24.07 5.42
CA THR A 358 -12.52 -22.91 6.25
C THR A 358 -13.50 -21.77 6.08
N LEU A 359 -14.02 -21.54 4.87
CA LEU A 359 -14.95 -20.45 4.58
C LEU A 359 -16.40 -20.78 4.90
N SER A 360 -16.72 -22.03 5.17
CA SER A 360 -18.07 -22.46 5.55
C SER A 360 -18.33 -22.20 7.03
N GLY A 361 -19.47 -21.56 7.35
CA GLY A 361 -19.99 -21.42 8.70
C GLY A 361 -20.48 -22.76 9.27
N GLU A 362 -20.84 -22.78 10.56
CA GLU A 362 -21.40 -23.96 11.23
C GLU A 362 -22.76 -24.35 10.65
N ASP A 363 -23.47 -23.42 10.07
CA ASP A 363 -24.77 -23.59 9.41
C ASP A 363 -24.62 -24.02 7.92
N GLY A 364 -23.40 -24.23 7.44
CA GLY A 364 -23.10 -24.57 6.05
C GLY A 364 -23.14 -23.40 5.09
N THR A 365 -23.42 -22.18 5.54
CA THR A 365 -23.31 -20.98 4.70
C THR A 365 -21.84 -20.67 4.41
N ILE A 366 -21.53 -20.24 3.18
CA ILE A 366 -20.18 -19.87 2.83
C ILE A 366 -20.01 -18.34 2.89
N LEU A 367 -18.86 -17.88 3.39
CA LEU A 367 -18.53 -16.46 3.41
C LEU A 367 -18.64 -15.85 2.00
N GLY A 368 -19.39 -14.73 1.85
CA GLY A 368 -19.67 -14.09 0.57
C GLY A 368 -20.77 -14.73 -0.26
N GLY A 369 -21.43 -15.77 0.26
CA GLY A 369 -22.65 -16.35 -0.31
C GLY A 369 -22.50 -16.83 -1.75
N GLU A 370 -23.51 -16.53 -2.58
CA GLU A 370 -23.60 -16.96 -3.98
C GLU A 370 -22.40 -16.54 -4.82
N THR A 371 -21.86 -15.34 -4.62
CA THR A 371 -20.70 -14.85 -5.37
C THR A 371 -19.46 -15.71 -5.12
N THR A 372 -19.25 -16.16 -3.90
CA THR A 372 -18.15 -17.07 -3.56
C THR A 372 -18.39 -18.46 -4.14
N HIS A 373 -19.63 -18.97 -4.08
CA HIS A 373 -20.00 -20.23 -4.73
C HIS A 373 -19.65 -20.23 -6.22
N GLN A 374 -20.07 -19.22 -6.95
CA GLN A 374 -19.78 -19.07 -8.37
C GLN A 374 -18.26 -18.99 -8.66
N SER A 375 -17.50 -18.40 -7.76
CA SER A 375 -16.05 -18.29 -7.89
C SER A 375 -15.35 -19.62 -7.65
N ILE A 376 -15.82 -20.38 -6.68
CA ILE A 376 -15.36 -21.74 -6.39
C ILE A 376 -15.67 -22.66 -7.60
N GLU A 377 -16.87 -22.62 -8.14
CA GLU A 377 -17.24 -23.42 -9.32
C GLU A 377 -16.39 -23.05 -10.54
N ARG A 378 -16.14 -21.76 -10.79
CA ARG A 378 -15.22 -21.33 -11.83
C ARG A 378 -13.80 -21.85 -11.63
N ARG A 379 -13.30 -21.91 -10.37
CA ARG A 379 -11.99 -22.50 -10.07
C ARG A 379 -12.00 -24.01 -10.30
N ARG A 380 -13.04 -24.74 -9.89
CA ARG A 380 -13.19 -26.18 -10.13
C ARG A 380 -13.21 -26.51 -11.63
N LEU A 381 -13.96 -25.71 -12.42
CA LEU A 381 -13.99 -25.88 -13.89
C LEU A 381 -12.60 -25.70 -14.51
N ARG A 382 -11.88 -24.66 -14.13
CA ARG A 382 -10.51 -24.40 -14.61
C ARG A 382 -9.53 -25.51 -14.22
N GLN A 383 -9.61 -26.02 -12.99
CA GLN A 383 -8.79 -27.14 -12.56
C GLN A 383 -9.08 -28.40 -13.39
N ARG A 384 -10.34 -28.71 -13.65
CA ARG A 384 -10.75 -29.82 -14.55
C ARG A 384 -10.22 -29.60 -15.96
N GLU A 385 -10.37 -28.41 -16.51
CA GLU A 385 -9.84 -28.04 -17.82
C GLU A 385 -8.32 -28.25 -17.91
N ALA A 386 -7.58 -27.78 -16.91
CA ALA A 386 -6.13 -27.95 -16.83
C ALA A 386 -5.72 -29.44 -16.80
N ILE A 387 -6.37 -30.25 -15.98
CA ILE A 387 -6.13 -31.69 -15.88
C ILE A 387 -6.40 -32.38 -17.21
N LEU A 388 -7.52 -32.07 -17.87
CA LEU A 388 -7.86 -32.67 -19.19
C LEU A 388 -6.82 -32.31 -20.26
N ARG A 389 -6.36 -31.06 -20.27
CA ARG A 389 -5.29 -30.61 -21.17
C ARG A 389 -3.96 -31.31 -20.93
N ALA A 390 -3.59 -31.47 -19.66
CA ALA A 390 -2.38 -32.21 -19.28
C ALA A 390 -2.41 -33.68 -19.74
N HIS A 391 -3.61 -34.27 -19.81
CA HIS A 391 -3.82 -35.64 -20.34
C HIS A 391 -4.06 -35.68 -21.87
N GLY A 392 -3.88 -34.57 -22.61
CA GLY A 392 -4.05 -34.52 -24.05
C GLY A 392 -5.49 -34.47 -24.54
N LEU A 393 -6.47 -34.35 -23.65
CA LEU A 393 -7.90 -34.32 -23.94
C LEU A 393 -8.42 -32.91 -24.26
N HIS A 394 -7.73 -32.21 -25.17
CA HIS A 394 -8.00 -30.79 -25.49
C HIS A 394 -9.44 -30.53 -25.93
N HIS A 395 -10.01 -31.43 -26.78
CA HIS A 395 -11.37 -31.29 -27.28
C HIS A 395 -12.44 -31.38 -26.18
N ILE A 396 -12.18 -32.15 -25.11
CA ILE A 396 -13.08 -32.23 -23.94
C ILE A 396 -12.95 -30.99 -23.08
N ALA A 397 -11.71 -30.51 -22.89
CA ALA A 397 -11.43 -29.30 -22.13
C ALA A 397 -12.10 -28.07 -22.76
N ASP A 398 -12.11 -27.95 -24.08
CA ASP A 398 -12.73 -26.82 -24.79
C ASP A 398 -14.27 -26.83 -24.71
N ASN A 399 -14.90 -28.00 -24.49
CA ASN A 399 -16.35 -28.13 -24.30
C ASN A 399 -16.82 -27.85 -22.86
N LEU A 400 -15.90 -27.61 -21.87
CA LEU A 400 -16.24 -27.27 -20.51
C LEU A 400 -16.50 -25.77 -20.31
N ARG A 401 -16.22 -24.95 -21.33
CA ARG A 401 -16.48 -23.49 -21.33
C ARG A 401 -17.89 -23.20 -21.78
#